data_68b8bbf68894b64e72f3fd10e0016d52
#
_entry.id   68b8bbf68894b64e72f3fd10e0016d52
#
_cell.length_a   1.000
_cell.length_b   1.000
_cell.length_c   1.000
_cell.angle_alpha   90.00
_cell.angle_beta   90.00
_cell.angle_gamma   90.00
#
_symmetry.space_group_name_H-M   'P 1'
#
loop_
_entity.id
_entity.type
_entity.pdbx_description
1 polymer ?
#
loop_
_entity_poly.entity_id
_entity_poly.type
_entity_poly.pdbx_seq_one_letter_code
_entity_poly.pdbx_strand_id
1 'polypeptide(L)'
;VSAIQVPDAPVVLSTASVYPEKTPAAFEIAAQLGYDGVEVLVSTDPVSQDIDMLRRLSDYHQVPILAVHSPCLIFTQRVWGRDPWGKLVRSKEMAEALGARTIVVHPAFKWQREYAKDFETGIARMQDETDVVFAVENMYQVHMRGKEVVPYSPSWNPLDRDYPDVTLDLSHTAMSRSDAMGMAKQLGDRLSHIHLADGMGGQNFDEHLIPGRGGQPCAELLEHLAGSGYDRQIVLEVNTRKAPDSAARRLDLAEALAFTRLHFAGAREGAAGESRRTASANGGPEGVRRDRRERIAMRHRPSDEEPRVFAVGSDGIVVGES
;
A
#
# COMPACT_ATOMS: atom_id res chain seq x y z
N VAL A 1 -15.04 -2.30 24.99
CA VAL A 1 -14.89 -3.11 23.77
C VAL A 1 -13.44 -3.57 23.76
N SER A 2 -13.21 -4.90 23.68
CA SER A 2 -11.85 -5.44 23.56
C SER A 2 -11.27 -5.02 22.21
N ALA A 3 -10.01 -4.57 22.19
CA ALA A 3 -9.35 -4.22 20.93
C ALA A 3 -9.26 -5.46 20.04
N ILE A 4 -9.56 -5.28 18.74
CA ILE A 4 -9.43 -6.35 17.75
C ILE A 4 -7.95 -6.71 17.63
N GLN A 5 -7.63 -7.99 17.78
CA GLN A 5 -6.25 -8.47 17.65
C GLN A 5 -5.90 -8.62 16.16
N VAL A 6 -4.86 -7.92 15.74
CA VAL A 6 -4.33 -7.98 14.36
C VAL A 6 -3.00 -8.74 14.39
N PRO A 7 -2.84 -9.82 13.61
CA PRO A 7 -1.59 -10.56 13.56
C PRO A 7 -0.46 -9.75 12.90
N ASP A 8 0.78 -10.18 13.10
CA ASP A 8 1.90 -9.73 12.28
C ASP A 8 1.69 -10.20 10.83
N ALA A 9 1.94 -9.34 9.85
CA ALA A 9 1.66 -9.56 8.43
C ALA A 9 0.20 -10.00 8.16
N PRO A 10 -0.77 -9.15 8.48
CA PRO A 10 -2.18 -9.47 8.29
C PRO A 10 -2.52 -9.62 6.80
N VAL A 11 -3.39 -10.60 6.50
CA VAL A 11 -3.97 -10.79 5.17
C VAL A 11 -5.28 -10.01 5.09
N VAL A 12 -5.31 -9.02 4.22
CA VAL A 12 -6.32 -7.96 4.16
C VAL A 12 -7.13 -8.08 2.86
N LEU A 13 -8.42 -7.83 2.92
CA LEU A 13 -9.28 -7.80 1.73
C LEU A 13 -9.43 -6.34 1.22
N SER A 14 -9.06 -6.07 -0.03
CA SER A 14 -9.43 -4.79 -0.67
C SER A 14 -10.93 -4.73 -0.94
N THR A 15 -11.58 -3.60 -0.62
CA THR A 15 -12.99 -3.38 -0.95
C THR A 15 -13.22 -3.31 -2.47
N ALA A 16 -12.19 -3.12 -3.28
CA ALA A 16 -12.25 -3.23 -4.74
C ALA A 16 -12.59 -4.65 -5.19
N SER A 17 -12.14 -5.66 -4.44
CA SER A 17 -12.25 -7.07 -4.82
C SER A 17 -13.67 -7.63 -4.78
N VAL A 18 -14.59 -6.95 -4.15
CA VAL A 18 -15.99 -7.41 -4.06
C VAL A 18 -16.89 -6.85 -5.18
N TYR A 19 -16.36 -6.00 -6.06
CA TYR A 19 -17.17 -5.43 -7.14
C TYR A 19 -17.83 -6.52 -8.01
N PRO A 20 -19.13 -6.39 -8.37
CA PRO A 20 -19.99 -5.20 -8.30
C PRO A 20 -20.72 -4.97 -6.97
N GLU A 21 -20.47 -5.78 -5.95
CA GLU A 21 -20.99 -5.51 -4.61
C GLU A 21 -20.34 -4.23 -4.06
N LYS A 22 -20.92 -3.67 -3.00
CA LYS A 22 -20.53 -2.39 -2.42
C LYS A 22 -19.64 -2.59 -1.19
N THR A 23 -19.03 -1.51 -0.72
CA THR A 23 -18.15 -1.49 0.46
C THR A 23 -18.65 -2.32 1.65
N PRO A 24 -19.94 -2.29 2.05
CA PRO A 24 -20.41 -3.11 3.18
C PRO A 24 -20.23 -4.62 2.98
N ALA A 25 -20.35 -5.10 1.73
CA ALA A 25 -20.17 -6.53 1.44
C ALA A 25 -18.73 -6.99 1.70
N ALA A 26 -17.74 -6.11 1.54
CA ALA A 26 -16.35 -6.46 1.83
C ALA A 26 -16.14 -6.77 3.32
N PHE A 27 -16.77 -6.01 4.21
CA PHE A 27 -16.69 -6.28 5.65
C PHE A 27 -17.38 -7.59 6.03
N GLU A 28 -18.57 -7.84 5.48
CA GLU A 28 -19.29 -9.11 5.67
C GLU A 28 -18.46 -10.30 5.20
N ILE A 29 -17.92 -10.23 3.99
CA ILE A 29 -17.11 -11.29 3.38
C ILE A 29 -15.81 -11.48 4.17
N ALA A 30 -15.12 -10.40 4.56
CA ALA A 30 -13.92 -10.47 5.36
C ALA A 30 -14.16 -11.18 6.70
N ALA A 31 -15.25 -10.84 7.39
CA ALA A 31 -15.65 -11.52 8.63
C ALA A 31 -15.96 -13.01 8.41
N GLN A 32 -16.73 -13.34 7.36
CA GLN A 32 -17.14 -14.72 7.07
C GLN A 32 -15.97 -15.63 6.68
N LEU A 33 -15.03 -15.11 5.88
CA LEU A 33 -13.88 -15.87 5.40
C LEU A 33 -12.70 -15.84 6.37
N GLY A 34 -12.71 -14.90 7.33
CA GLY A 34 -11.66 -14.76 8.33
C GLY A 34 -10.43 -13.97 7.85
N TYR A 35 -10.61 -12.96 6.99
CA TYR A 35 -9.56 -11.97 6.72
C TYR A 35 -9.21 -11.20 7.99
N ASP A 36 -7.97 -10.74 8.09
CA ASP A 36 -7.48 -10.03 9.28
C ASP A 36 -7.88 -8.56 9.30
N GLY A 37 -8.44 -8.04 8.21
CA GLY A 37 -8.91 -6.67 8.06
C GLY A 37 -9.33 -6.36 6.63
N VAL A 38 -9.68 -5.09 6.41
CA VAL A 38 -9.98 -4.56 5.07
C VAL A 38 -9.10 -3.38 4.72
N GLU A 39 -8.82 -3.23 3.43
CA GLU A 39 -8.37 -1.99 2.83
C GLU A 39 -9.56 -1.31 2.15
N VAL A 40 -9.79 -0.04 2.46
CA VAL A 40 -10.88 0.74 1.87
C VAL A 40 -10.38 1.47 0.64
N LEU A 41 -10.78 1.03 -0.56
CA LEU A 41 -10.66 1.83 -1.77
C LEU A 41 -11.69 2.95 -1.73
N VAL A 42 -11.25 4.19 -1.59
CA VAL A 42 -12.11 5.37 -1.65
C VAL A 42 -12.57 5.58 -3.09
N SER A 43 -13.84 5.34 -3.34
CA SER A 43 -14.41 5.28 -4.68
C SER A 43 -15.68 6.13 -4.81
N THR A 44 -16.44 5.93 -5.89
CA THR A 44 -17.75 6.56 -6.08
C THR A 44 -18.87 5.95 -5.20
N ASP A 45 -18.58 4.86 -4.48
CA ASP A 45 -19.48 4.35 -3.44
C ASP A 45 -19.50 5.30 -2.25
N PRO A 46 -20.64 5.92 -1.90
CA PRO A 46 -20.70 6.88 -0.79
C PRO A 46 -20.22 6.31 0.54
N VAL A 47 -20.43 5.01 0.79
CA VAL A 47 -20.01 4.36 2.04
C VAL A 47 -18.48 4.36 2.18
N SER A 48 -17.74 4.20 1.07
CA SER A 48 -16.27 4.25 1.09
C SER A 48 -15.71 5.66 1.43
N GLN A 49 -16.56 6.67 1.42
CA GLN A 49 -16.21 8.07 1.70
C GLN A 49 -16.64 8.55 3.08
N ASP A 50 -17.41 7.74 3.82
CA ASP A 50 -18.05 8.11 5.09
C ASP A 50 -17.36 7.40 6.27
N ILE A 51 -16.59 8.17 7.05
CA ILE A 51 -15.82 7.67 8.18
C ILE A 51 -16.71 7.01 9.23
N ASP A 52 -17.89 7.58 9.52
CA ASP A 52 -18.78 7.06 10.54
C ASP A 52 -19.45 5.75 10.11
N MET A 53 -19.82 5.64 8.84
CA MET A 53 -20.33 4.38 8.28
C MET A 53 -19.25 3.30 8.25
N LEU A 54 -18.03 3.62 7.84
CA LEU A 54 -16.90 2.69 7.83
C LEU A 54 -16.58 2.21 9.26
N ARG A 55 -16.58 3.09 10.25
CA ARG A 55 -16.38 2.72 11.66
C ARG A 55 -17.49 1.78 12.15
N ARG A 56 -18.76 2.08 11.84
CA ARG A 56 -19.88 1.20 12.19
C ARG A 56 -19.77 -0.19 11.54
N LEU A 57 -19.34 -0.27 10.29
CA LEU A 57 -19.12 -1.55 9.62
C LEU A 57 -17.98 -2.34 10.27
N SER A 58 -16.88 -1.68 10.57
CA SER A 58 -15.73 -2.28 11.28
C SER A 58 -16.17 -2.82 12.66
N ASP A 59 -16.87 -2.01 13.43
CA ASP A 59 -17.37 -2.39 14.75
C ASP A 59 -18.40 -3.53 14.69
N TYR A 60 -19.32 -3.48 13.74
CA TYR A 60 -20.39 -4.49 13.60
C TYR A 60 -19.83 -5.85 13.18
N HIS A 61 -18.94 -5.87 12.20
CA HIS A 61 -18.35 -7.11 11.68
C HIS A 61 -17.12 -7.55 12.46
N GLN A 62 -16.60 -6.73 13.38
CA GLN A 62 -15.33 -6.96 14.11
C GLN A 62 -14.14 -7.15 13.15
N VAL A 63 -14.11 -6.40 12.04
CA VAL A 63 -13.08 -6.39 11.01
C VAL A 63 -12.42 -5.01 11.00
N PRO A 64 -11.14 -4.89 11.36
CA PRO A 64 -10.45 -3.61 11.39
C PRO A 64 -10.18 -3.09 9.97
N ILE A 65 -10.14 -1.76 9.83
CA ILE A 65 -9.67 -1.09 8.62
C ILE A 65 -8.17 -0.88 8.79
N LEU A 66 -7.36 -1.53 7.97
CA LEU A 66 -5.91 -1.53 8.11
C LEU A 66 -5.21 -0.60 7.13
N ALA A 67 -5.84 -0.32 5.98
CA ALA A 67 -5.34 0.61 4.98
C ALA A 67 -6.47 1.40 4.31
N VAL A 68 -6.10 2.55 3.76
CA VAL A 68 -6.95 3.40 2.91
C VAL A 68 -6.27 3.55 1.57
N HIS A 69 -6.91 3.14 0.50
CA HIS A 69 -6.46 3.41 -0.86
C HIS A 69 -7.06 4.73 -1.33
N SER A 70 -6.21 5.73 -1.56
CA SER A 70 -6.63 7.08 -1.97
C SER A 70 -7.38 7.07 -3.29
N PRO A 71 -8.32 8.03 -3.54
CA PRO A 71 -9.06 8.13 -4.79
C PRO A 71 -8.22 8.73 -5.92
N CYS A 72 -7.15 8.03 -6.32
CA CYS A 72 -6.19 8.46 -7.33
C CYS A 72 -6.42 7.83 -8.73
N LEU A 73 -7.36 6.89 -8.87
CA LEU A 73 -7.71 6.27 -10.14
C LEU A 73 -8.44 7.23 -11.10
N ILE A 74 -8.42 6.95 -12.41
CA ILE A 74 -9.07 7.80 -13.41
C ILE A 74 -10.56 7.99 -13.12
N PHE A 75 -11.27 6.93 -12.75
CA PHE A 75 -12.71 6.99 -12.46
C PHE A 75 -13.03 7.63 -11.10
N THR A 76 -12.06 7.76 -10.21
CA THR A 76 -12.22 8.45 -8.91
C THR A 76 -11.77 9.91 -8.93
N GLN A 77 -11.42 10.46 -10.11
CA GLN A 77 -10.89 11.83 -10.24
C GLN A 77 -11.81 12.93 -9.67
N ARG A 78 -13.11 12.66 -9.54
CA ARG A 78 -14.09 13.62 -8.98
C ARG A 78 -14.46 13.34 -7.53
N VAL A 79 -14.03 12.20 -6.98
CA VAL A 79 -14.25 11.87 -5.56
C VAL A 79 -13.49 12.89 -4.72
N TRP A 80 -14.18 13.51 -3.77
CA TRP A 80 -13.67 14.58 -2.93
C TRP A 80 -13.16 15.83 -3.66
N GLY A 81 -13.55 16.04 -4.90
CA GLY A 81 -13.12 17.17 -5.73
C GLY A 81 -12.00 16.82 -6.70
N ARG A 82 -11.34 17.84 -7.25
CA ARG A 82 -10.30 17.68 -8.28
C ARG A 82 -8.89 17.97 -7.79
N ASP A 83 -8.74 18.51 -6.59
CA ASP A 83 -7.44 18.80 -6.01
C ASP A 83 -6.77 17.49 -5.50
N PRO A 84 -5.65 17.06 -6.08
CA PRO A 84 -4.99 15.82 -5.68
C PRO A 84 -4.44 15.89 -4.25
N TRP A 85 -3.86 17.03 -3.84
CA TRP A 85 -3.35 17.19 -2.47
C TRP A 85 -4.48 17.18 -1.44
N GLY A 86 -5.59 17.85 -1.73
CA GLY A 86 -6.78 17.82 -0.87
C GLY A 86 -7.35 16.42 -0.70
N LYS A 87 -7.22 15.54 -1.71
CA LYS A 87 -7.60 14.12 -1.59
C LYS A 87 -6.68 13.37 -0.63
N LEU A 88 -5.36 13.60 -0.70
CA LEU A 88 -4.40 12.95 0.20
C LEU A 88 -4.58 13.43 1.65
N VAL A 89 -4.86 14.72 1.85
CA VAL A 89 -5.20 15.26 3.19
C VAL A 89 -6.43 14.53 3.76
N ARG A 90 -7.49 14.39 2.97
CA ARG A 90 -8.70 13.66 3.41
C ARG A 90 -8.43 12.16 3.64
N SER A 91 -7.57 11.54 2.82
CA SER A 91 -7.16 10.15 3.03
C SER A 91 -6.40 10.00 4.36
N LYS A 92 -5.53 10.98 4.71
CA LYS A 92 -4.83 11.04 5.99
C LYS A 92 -5.82 11.14 7.16
N GLU A 93 -6.72 12.11 7.10
CA GLU A 93 -7.77 12.30 8.12
C GLU A 93 -8.63 11.04 8.31
N MET A 94 -9.00 10.38 7.21
CA MET A 94 -9.76 9.13 7.24
C MET A 94 -8.95 7.99 7.87
N ALA A 95 -7.69 7.80 7.48
CA ALA A 95 -6.83 6.77 8.03
C ALA A 95 -6.61 6.95 9.53
N GLU A 96 -6.30 8.17 9.97
CA GLU A 96 -6.13 8.52 11.39
C GLU A 96 -7.42 8.27 12.18
N ALA A 97 -8.57 8.69 11.67
CA ALA A 97 -9.86 8.52 12.32
C ALA A 97 -10.31 7.05 12.44
N LEU A 98 -9.88 6.20 11.51
CA LEU A 98 -10.23 4.77 11.45
C LEU A 98 -9.13 3.88 12.05
N GLY A 99 -7.98 4.42 12.42
CA GLY A 99 -6.84 3.67 12.95
C GLY A 99 -6.10 2.85 11.88
N ALA A 100 -6.29 3.19 10.59
CA ALA A 100 -5.55 2.59 9.49
C ALA A 100 -4.08 3.06 9.50
N ARG A 101 -3.16 2.15 9.18
CA ARG A 101 -1.72 2.42 9.28
C ARG A 101 -1.09 2.82 7.96
N THR A 102 -1.76 2.58 6.84
CA THR A 102 -1.21 2.79 5.50
C THR A 102 -2.22 3.50 4.61
N ILE A 103 -1.71 4.42 3.81
CA ILE A 103 -2.42 5.06 2.71
C ILE A 103 -1.70 4.67 1.42
N VAL A 104 -2.41 4.00 0.52
CA VAL A 104 -1.89 3.70 -0.82
C VAL A 104 -2.09 4.91 -1.72
N VAL A 105 -1.03 5.29 -2.42
CA VAL A 105 -1.00 6.49 -3.29
C VAL A 105 -0.39 6.14 -4.64
N HIS A 106 -1.11 6.45 -5.72
CA HIS A 106 -0.52 6.38 -7.05
C HIS A 106 0.32 7.62 -7.36
N PRO A 107 1.39 7.50 -8.15
CA PRO A 107 2.06 8.65 -8.71
C PRO A 107 1.10 9.48 -9.56
N ALA A 108 1.40 10.77 -9.69
CA ALA A 108 0.57 11.71 -10.44
C ALA A 108 0.40 11.31 -11.90
N PHE A 109 -0.72 11.64 -12.51
CA PHE A 109 -0.82 11.60 -13.96
C PHE A 109 -0.06 12.77 -14.60
N LYS A 110 0.59 12.56 -15.74
CA LYS A 110 1.36 13.60 -16.46
C LYS A 110 0.59 14.90 -16.77
N TRP A 111 -0.74 14.84 -16.87
CA TRP A 111 -1.56 16.02 -17.06
C TRP A 111 -1.81 16.82 -15.78
N GLN A 112 -1.52 16.28 -14.61
CA GLN A 112 -1.59 16.93 -13.30
C GLN A 112 -0.25 17.63 -12.99
N ARG A 113 0.15 18.57 -13.84
CA ARG A 113 1.52 19.10 -13.93
C ARG A 113 2.09 19.59 -12.61
N GLU A 114 1.36 20.43 -11.88
CA GLU A 114 1.81 20.98 -10.59
C GLU A 114 1.94 19.86 -9.53
N TYR A 115 0.94 18.99 -9.45
CA TYR A 115 0.97 17.84 -8.56
C TYR A 115 2.15 16.89 -8.88
N ALA A 116 2.38 16.62 -10.17
CA ALA A 116 3.45 15.76 -10.63
C ALA A 116 4.85 16.34 -10.33
N LYS A 117 5.00 17.67 -10.44
CA LYS A 117 6.26 18.36 -10.15
C LYS A 117 6.66 18.25 -8.68
N ASP A 118 5.68 18.38 -7.80
CA ASP A 118 5.92 18.44 -6.35
C ASP A 118 5.61 17.11 -5.64
N PHE A 119 5.32 16.04 -6.39
CA PHE A 119 4.78 14.79 -5.84
C PHE A 119 5.72 14.18 -4.79
N GLU A 120 6.98 13.98 -5.10
CA GLU A 120 7.98 13.34 -4.23
C GLU A 120 8.18 14.13 -2.93
N THR A 121 8.43 15.43 -3.06
CA THR A 121 8.62 16.33 -1.90
C THR A 121 7.35 16.52 -1.09
N GLY A 122 6.18 16.52 -1.77
CA GLY A 122 4.89 16.62 -1.11
C GLY A 122 4.54 15.38 -0.30
N ILE A 123 4.80 14.18 -0.83
CA ILE A 123 4.62 12.92 -0.08
C ILE A 123 5.55 12.89 1.15
N ALA A 124 6.83 13.25 0.98
CA ALA A 124 7.77 13.31 2.10
C ALA A 124 7.27 14.28 3.20
N ARG A 125 6.83 15.47 2.83
CA ARG A 125 6.27 16.44 3.79
C ARG A 125 5.01 15.92 4.49
N MET A 126 4.09 15.28 3.76
CA MET A 126 2.89 14.70 4.38
C MET A 126 3.24 13.56 5.35
N GLN A 127 4.28 12.77 5.02
CA GLN A 127 4.76 11.70 5.89
C GLN A 127 5.33 12.25 7.20
N ASP A 128 5.98 13.41 7.19
CA ASP A 128 6.52 14.06 8.40
C ASP A 128 5.41 14.54 9.37
N GLU A 129 4.18 14.70 8.88
CA GLU A 129 3.04 15.20 9.68
C GLU A 129 2.27 14.11 10.41
N THR A 130 2.53 12.82 10.15
CA THR A 130 1.71 11.72 10.66
C THR A 130 2.50 10.41 10.82
N ASP A 131 2.04 9.55 11.73
CA ASP A 131 2.53 8.18 11.86
C ASP A 131 1.93 7.22 10.80
N VAL A 132 0.92 7.66 10.05
CA VAL A 132 0.33 6.87 8.96
C VAL A 132 1.29 6.86 7.77
N VAL A 133 1.52 5.69 7.19
CA VAL A 133 2.45 5.50 6.07
C VAL A 133 1.81 5.88 4.75
N PHE A 134 2.44 6.75 3.97
CA PHE A 134 2.11 6.99 2.56
C PHE A 134 2.93 6.05 1.67
N ALA A 135 2.36 4.94 1.26
CA ALA A 135 3.02 3.95 0.42
C ALA A 135 2.73 4.23 -1.06
N VAL A 136 3.77 4.62 -1.80
CA VAL A 136 3.64 4.91 -3.24
C VAL A 136 3.66 3.61 -4.02
N GLU A 137 2.63 3.41 -4.85
CA GLU A 137 2.44 2.18 -5.60
C GLU A 137 3.18 2.18 -6.93
N ASN A 138 3.76 1.02 -7.32
CA ASN A 138 4.24 0.82 -8.68
C ASN A 138 3.05 0.76 -9.64
N MET A 139 3.20 1.47 -10.75
CA MET A 139 2.24 1.47 -11.84
C MET A 139 2.80 0.75 -13.07
N TYR A 140 2.24 1.02 -14.23
CA TYR A 140 2.62 0.38 -15.48
C TYR A 140 2.50 1.30 -16.69
N GLN A 141 3.11 0.89 -17.79
CA GLN A 141 2.93 1.51 -19.09
C GLN A 141 1.70 0.94 -19.78
N VAL A 142 0.99 1.77 -20.52
CA VAL A 142 -0.14 1.34 -21.33
C VAL A 142 0.25 1.28 -22.81
N HIS A 143 -0.20 0.27 -23.54
CA HIS A 143 0.05 0.15 -24.95
C HIS A 143 -1.12 0.74 -25.73
N MET A 144 -0.89 1.85 -26.42
CA MET A 144 -1.91 2.51 -27.25
C MET A 144 -1.42 2.61 -28.70
N ARG A 145 -2.18 2.03 -29.63
CA ARG A 145 -1.89 2.07 -31.08
C ARG A 145 -0.48 1.61 -31.42
N GLY A 146 0.00 0.55 -30.77
CA GLY A 146 1.35 -0.01 -30.99
C GLY A 146 2.50 0.80 -30.38
N LYS A 147 2.18 1.81 -29.58
CA LYS A 147 3.18 2.61 -28.84
C LYS A 147 2.99 2.42 -27.35
N GLU A 148 4.11 2.35 -26.65
CA GLU A 148 4.16 2.39 -25.20
C GLU A 148 3.95 3.84 -24.71
N VAL A 149 3.01 4.03 -23.80
CA VAL A 149 2.70 5.33 -23.20
C VAL A 149 2.78 5.18 -21.70
N VAL A 150 3.59 6.02 -21.07
CA VAL A 150 3.68 6.15 -19.62
C VAL A 150 2.80 7.31 -19.18
N PRO A 151 1.64 7.07 -18.54
CA PRO A 151 0.75 8.14 -18.12
C PRO A 151 1.17 8.81 -16.81
N TYR A 152 2.07 8.19 -16.05
CA TYR A 152 2.46 8.58 -14.69
C TYR A 152 3.71 9.46 -14.64
N SER A 153 3.82 10.28 -13.59
CA SER A 153 4.93 11.18 -13.29
C SER A 153 5.08 11.29 -11.76
N PRO A 154 6.29 11.36 -11.18
CA PRO A 154 7.59 11.45 -11.86
C PRO A 154 8.05 10.13 -12.48
N SER A 155 7.59 8.97 -12.00
CA SER A 155 7.84 7.66 -12.57
C SER A 155 6.68 6.70 -12.28
N TRP A 156 6.50 5.68 -13.10
CA TRP A 156 5.63 4.53 -12.82
C TRP A 156 6.34 3.49 -11.95
N ASN A 157 7.67 3.50 -11.94
CA ASN A 157 8.50 2.57 -11.18
C ASN A 157 9.04 3.28 -9.92
N PRO A 158 8.64 2.86 -8.71
CA PRO A 158 9.09 3.50 -7.48
C PRO A 158 10.57 3.24 -7.16
N LEU A 159 11.23 2.30 -7.84
CA LEU A 159 12.68 2.09 -7.72
C LEU A 159 13.49 3.27 -8.27
N ASP A 160 12.91 4.06 -9.19
CA ASP A 160 13.56 5.24 -9.76
C ASP A 160 13.58 6.44 -8.80
N ARG A 161 12.98 6.31 -7.62
CA ARG A 161 12.73 7.39 -6.65
C ARG A 161 13.03 6.97 -5.22
N ASP A 162 13.25 7.96 -4.36
CA ASP A 162 13.57 7.77 -2.94
C ASP A 162 12.31 7.81 -2.04
N TYR A 163 11.22 7.16 -2.48
CA TYR A 163 10.06 7.00 -1.59
C TYR A 163 10.45 6.15 -0.38
N PRO A 164 10.16 6.61 0.85
CA PRO A 164 10.49 5.85 2.05
C PRO A 164 9.65 4.58 2.19
N ASP A 165 8.42 4.62 1.67
CA ASP A 165 7.44 3.55 1.77
C ASP A 165 6.80 3.30 0.40
N VAL A 166 6.70 2.04 0.01
CA VAL A 166 6.24 1.61 -1.32
C VAL A 166 5.22 0.50 -1.18
N THR A 167 4.17 0.59 -1.99
CA THR A 167 3.26 -0.53 -2.28
C THR A 167 3.77 -1.27 -3.52
N LEU A 168 3.94 -2.57 -3.43
CA LEU A 168 4.23 -3.43 -4.58
C LEU A 168 2.95 -4.16 -5.00
N ASP A 169 2.43 -3.81 -6.18
CA ASP A 169 1.34 -4.49 -6.84
C ASP A 169 1.87 -5.46 -7.91
N LEU A 170 1.50 -6.74 -7.78
CA LEU A 170 1.96 -7.80 -8.67
C LEU A 170 1.22 -7.81 -10.01
N SER A 171 -0.05 -7.41 -10.07
CA SER A 171 -0.77 -7.26 -11.33
C SER A 171 -0.15 -6.15 -12.18
N HIS A 172 0.27 -5.05 -11.53
CA HIS A 172 1.01 -3.97 -12.18
C HIS A 172 2.40 -4.42 -12.66
N THR A 173 3.08 -5.33 -11.93
CA THR A 173 4.33 -5.91 -12.43
C THR A 173 4.12 -6.80 -13.64
N ALA A 174 2.99 -7.53 -13.70
CA ALA A 174 2.59 -8.27 -14.90
C ALA A 174 2.40 -7.34 -16.10
N MET A 175 1.65 -6.24 -15.90
CA MET A 175 1.38 -5.24 -16.94
C MET A 175 2.65 -4.56 -17.46
N SER A 176 3.56 -4.18 -16.56
CA SER A 176 4.83 -3.54 -16.91
C SER A 176 5.91 -4.53 -17.35
N ARG A 177 5.65 -5.83 -17.26
CA ARG A 177 6.62 -6.91 -17.49
C ARG A 177 7.88 -6.76 -16.64
N SER A 178 7.69 -6.28 -15.41
CA SER A 178 8.78 -6.09 -14.44
C SER A 178 9.01 -7.36 -13.64
N ASP A 179 10.22 -7.49 -13.13
CA ASP A 179 10.57 -8.57 -12.20
C ASP A 179 10.08 -8.24 -10.78
N ALA A 180 8.92 -8.78 -10.40
CA ALA A 180 8.31 -8.56 -9.09
C ALA A 180 9.24 -8.98 -7.94
N MET A 181 9.94 -10.11 -8.07
CA MET A 181 10.89 -10.59 -7.07
C MET A 181 12.12 -9.69 -6.96
N GLY A 182 12.65 -9.25 -8.10
CA GLY A 182 13.75 -8.28 -8.16
C GLY A 182 13.36 -6.96 -7.52
N MET A 183 12.14 -6.46 -7.78
CA MET A 183 11.61 -5.24 -7.17
C MET A 183 11.47 -5.38 -5.66
N ALA A 184 10.87 -6.47 -5.17
CA ALA A 184 10.70 -6.71 -3.73
C ALA A 184 12.05 -6.72 -3.00
N LYS A 185 13.05 -7.42 -3.55
CA LYS A 185 14.41 -7.48 -2.99
C LYS A 185 15.11 -6.13 -2.98
N GLN A 186 14.97 -5.32 -4.06
CA GLN A 186 15.58 -4.00 -4.14
C GLN A 186 14.91 -2.98 -3.21
N LEU A 187 13.60 -3.09 -3.02
CA LEU A 187 12.87 -2.25 -2.08
C LEU A 187 13.28 -2.52 -0.63
N GLY A 188 13.47 -3.80 -0.27
CA GLY A 188 13.88 -4.16 1.10
C GLY A 188 12.97 -3.52 2.16
N ASP A 189 13.54 -2.76 3.07
CA ASP A 189 12.81 -2.08 4.16
C ASP A 189 11.80 -1.03 3.68
N ARG A 190 11.90 -0.55 2.43
CA ARG A 190 10.93 0.38 1.82
C ARG A 190 9.64 -0.31 1.38
N LEU A 191 9.64 -1.64 1.28
CA LEU A 191 8.44 -2.41 0.94
C LEU A 191 7.51 -2.44 2.14
N SER A 192 6.52 -1.56 2.15
CA SER A 192 5.64 -1.32 3.30
C SER A 192 4.25 -1.90 3.12
N HIS A 193 3.89 -2.27 1.89
CA HIS A 193 2.55 -2.73 1.54
C HIS A 193 2.60 -3.61 0.29
N ILE A 194 1.74 -4.61 0.24
CA ILE A 194 1.62 -5.52 -0.90
C ILE A 194 0.18 -5.52 -1.40
N HIS A 195 -0.02 -5.28 -2.70
CA HIS A 195 -1.21 -5.69 -3.41
C HIS A 195 -0.93 -7.04 -4.09
N LEU A 196 -1.44 -8.09 -3.48
CA LEU A 196 -1.28 -9.44 -3.98
C LEU A 196 -2.42 -9.76 -4.94
N ALA A 197 -2.10 -9.78 -6.19
CA ALA A 197 -2.92 -10.26 -7.29
C ALA A 197 -2.00 -10.95 -8.31
N ASP A 198 -2.57 -11.66 -9.25
CA ASP A 198 -1.82 -12.30 -10.32
C ASP A 198 -2.15 -11.67 -11.68
N GLY A 199 -1.38 -11.94 -12.71
CA GLY A 199 -1.59 -11.46 -14.06
C GLY A 199 -0.73 -12.21 -15.07
N MET A 200 -1.22 -12.31 -16.29
CA MET A 200 -0.50 -12.97 -17.41
C MET A 200 0.47 -12.04 -18.14
N GLY A 201 0.32 -10.71 -17.96
CA GLY A 201 1.17 -9.71 -18.60
C GLY A 201 1.07 -9.62 -20.13
N GLY A 202 0.06 -10.26 -20.70
CA GLY A 202 -0.17 -10.29 -22.16
C GLY A 202 -1.31 -9.41 -22.65
N GLN A 203 -2.10 -8.86 -21.72
CA GLN A 203 -3.30 -8.09 -22.01
C GLN A 203 -3.02 -6.59 -21.94
N ASN A 204 -3.86 -5.80 -22.59
CA ASN A 204 -3.81 -4.34 -22.51
C ASN A 204 -4.64 -3.76 -21.35
N PHE A 205 -4.98 -4.58 -20.38
CA PHE A 205 -5.73 -4.21 -19.20
C PHE A 205 -5.17 -4.94 -17.98
N ASP A 206 -5.30 -4.31 -16.85
CA ASP A 206 -4.92 -4.81 -15.56
C ASP A 206 -5.88 -5.94 -15.11
N GLU A 207 -5.33 -7.14 -14.92
CA GLU A 207 -6.13 -8.35 -14.76
C GLU A 207 -6.56 -8.60 -13.32
N HIS A 208 -5.68 -8.33 -12.36
CA HIS A 208 -5.87 -8.63 -10.93
C HIS A 208 -6.43 -10.05 -10.70
N LEU A 209 -5.78 -11.05 -11.28
CA LEU A 209 -6.21 -12.44 -11.14
C LEU A 209 -6.02 -12.94 -9.70
N ILE A 210 -6.77 -13.96 -9.34
CA ILE A 210 -6.56 -14.70 -8.09
C ILE A 210 -5.11 -15.25 -8.08
N PRO A 211 -4.35 -15.11 -6.99
CA PRO A 211 -2.99 -15.63 -6.89
C PRO A 211 -2.90 -17.11 -7.25
N GLY A 212 -1.96 -17.46 -8.13
CA GLY A 212 -1.80 -18.80 -8.71
C GLY A 212 -2.60 -19.05 -9.98
N ARG A 213 -3.41 -18.09 -10.46
CA ARG A 213 -4.15 -18.23 -11.73
C ARG A 213 -3.50 -17.47 -12.89
N GLY A 214 -2.35 -16.86 -12.69
CA GLY A 214 -1.57 -16.12 -13.69
C GLY A 214 -0.11 -16.60 -13.77
N GLY A 215 0.80 -15.68 -14.09
CA GLY A 215 2.22 -15.96 -14.28
C GLY A 215 3.13 -15.20 -13.32
N GLN A 216 2.57 -14.46 -12.33
CA GLN A 216 3.38 -13.75 -11.36
C GLN A 216 3.92 -14.71 -10.29
N PRO A 217 5.10 -14.44 -9.72
CA PRO A 217 5.72 -15.29 -8.70
C PRO A 217 5.08 -15.07 -7.32
N CYS A 218 3.72 -15.24 -7.24
CA CYS A 218 2.97 -14.95 -6.01
C CYS A 218 3.39 -15.84 -4.84
N ALA A 219 3.61 -17.14 -5.09
CA ALA A 219 4.03 -18.08 -4.07
C ALA A 219 5.44 -17.76 -3.57
N GLU A 220 6.38 -17.61 -4.50
CA GLU A 220 7.79 -17.32 -4.21
C GLU A 220 7.96 -15.97 -3.49
N LEU A 221 7.14 -14.96 -3.86
CA LEU A 221 7.13 -13.68 -3.14
C LEU A 221 6.67 -13.85 -1.70
N LEU A 222 5.57 -14.55 -1.47
CA LEU A 222 5.04 -14.79 -0.11
C LEU A 222 6.06 -15.54 0.76
N GLU A 223 6.72 -16.56 0.21
CA GLU A 223 7.77 -17.32 0.88
C GLU A 223 8.99 -16.44 1.19
N HIS A 224 9.40 -15.57 0.25
CA HIS A 224 10.47 -14.61 0.47
C HIS A 224 10.14 -13.61 1.57
N LEU A 225 8.93 -13.04 1.54
CA LEU A 225 8.44 -12.10 2.57
C LEU A 225 8.42 -12.75 3.96
N ALA A 226 7.91 -13.97 4.05
CA ALA A 226 7.88 -14.74 5.28
C ALA A 226 9.30 -14.98 5.83
N GLY A 227 10.23 -15.40 4.96
CA GLY A 227 11.63 -15.65 5.31
C GLY A 227 12.40 -14.40 5.70
N SER A 228 12.06 -13.23 5.14
CA SER A 228 12.69 -11.95 5.48
C SER A 228 12.13 -11.29 6.77
N GLY A 229 11.10 -11.88 7.39
CA GLY A 229 10.46 -11.33 8.59
C GLY A 229 9.54 -10.15 8.29
N TYR A 230 8.96 -10.09 7.09
CA TYR A 230 7.96 -9.09 6.74
C TYR A 230 6.78 -9.14 7.70
N ASP A 231 6.41 -8.01 8.28
CA ASP A 231 5.38 -7.85 9.31
C ASP A 231 4.27 -6.86 8.94
N ARG A 232 4.23 -6.46 7.64
CA ARG A 232 3.30 -5.48 7.11
C ARG A 232 2.13 -6.16 6.39
N GLN A 233 1.18 -5.35 5.90
CA GLN A 233 -0.06 -5.82 5.28
C GLN A 233 0.19 -6.50 3.92
N ILE A 234 -0.50 -7.62 3.70
CA ILE A 234 -0.63 -8.29 2.41
C ILE A 234 -2.10 -8.16 2.01
N VAL A 235 -2.38 -7.28 1.08
CA VAL A 235 -3.74 -6.98 0.63
C VAL A 235 -4.06 -7.79 -0.61
N LEU A 236 -5.15 -8.54 -0.55
CA LEU A 236 -5.72 -9.19 -1.72
C LEU A 236 -6.58 -8.18 -2.48
N GLU A 237 -6.03 -7.64 -3.57
CA GLU A 237 -6.73 -6.77 -4.51
C GLU A 237 -6.99 -7.52 -5.81
N VAL A 238 -7.98 -8.39 -5.80
CA VAL A 238 -8.29 -9.30 -6.89
C VAL A 238 -9.59 -8.95 -7.61
N ASN A 239 -9.64 -9.20 -8.90
CA ASN A 239 -10.80 -8.91 -9.73
C ASN A 239 -11.76 -10.09 -9.79
N THR A 240 -12.85 -10.02 -9.02
CA THR A 240 -13.91 -11.04 -8.99
C THR A 240 -15.14 -10.69 -9.85
N ARG A 241 -15.03 -9.66 -10.71
CA ARG A 241 -16.16 -9.17 -11.53
C ARG A 241 -16.77 -10.24 -12.44
N LYS A 242 -15.95 -11.22 -12.84
CA LYS A 242 -16.40 -12.32 -13.72
C LYS A 242 -17.09 -13.45 -12.95
N ALA A 243 -17.09 -13.43 -11.62
CA ALA A 243 -17.83 -14.39 -10.82
C ALA A 243 -19.33 -14.31 -11.18
N PRO A 244 -20.00 -15.43 -11.47
CA PRO A 244 -21.39 -15.43 -11.95
C PRO A 244 -22.38 -14.91 -10.89
N ASP A 245 -22.04 -15.08 -9.62
CA ASP A 245 -22.87 -14.66 -8.50
C ASP A 245 -22.01 -14.37 -7.26
N SER A 246 -22.66 -13.97 -6.16
CA SER A 246 -22.02 -13.67 -4.89
C SER A 246 -21.37 -14.90 -4.24
N ALA A 247 -21.94 -16.08 -4.40
CA ALA A 247 -21.39 -17.31 -3.84
C ALA A 247 -20.06 -17.69 -4.53
N ALA A 248 -20.03 -17.61 -5.85
CA ALA A 248 -18.81 -17.84 -6.64
C ALA A 248 -17.73 -16.82 -6.30
N ARG A 249 -18.10 -15.55 -6.10
CA ARG A 249 -17.16 -14.50 -5.64
C ARG A 249 -16.56 -14.84 -4.29
N ARG A 250 -17.37 -15.29 -3.33
CA ARG A 250 -16.85 -15.73 -2.02
C ARG A 250 -15.88 -16.90 -2.13
N LEU A 251 -16.11 -17.82 -3.07
CA LEU A 251 -15.17 -18.93 -3.33
C LEU A 251 -13.84 -18.43 -3.91
N ASP A 252 -13.87 -17.51 -4.87
CA ASP A 252 -12.66 -16.88 -5.41
C ASP A 252 -11.85 -16.17 -4.31
N LEU A 253 -12.53 -15.42 -3.44
CA LEU A 253 -11.89 -14.71 -2.33
C LEU A 253 -11.37 -15.67 -1.25
N ALA A 254 -12.08 -16.77 -0.99
CA ALA A 254 -11.61 -17.82 -0.08
C ALA A 254 -10.36 -18.53 -0.61
N GLU A 255 -10.31 -18.80 -1.93
CA GLU A 255 -9.14 -19.38 -2.60
C GLU A 255 -7.93 -18.44 -2.49
N ALA A 256 -8.11 -17.14 -2.78
CA ALA A 256 -7.05 -16.14 -2.65
C ALA A 256 -6.48 -16.06 -1.23
N LEU A 257 -7.36 -16.06 -0.22
CA LEU A 257 -6.96 -16.08 1.19
C LEU A 257 -6.20 -17.35 1.57
N ALA A 258 -6.73 -18.52 1.16
CA ALA A 258 -6.10 -19.80 1.44
C ALA A 258 -4.72 -19.92 0.80
N PHE A 259 -4.57 -19.50 -0.47
CA PHE A 259 -3.29 -19.43 -1.17
C PHE A 259 -2.28 -18.57 -0.39
N THR A 260 -2.68 -17.36 -0.02
CA THR A 260 -1.81 -16.42 0.69
C THR A 260 -1.34 -16.99 2.02
N ARG A 261 -2.25 -17.52 2.81
CA ARG A 261 -1.91 -18.11 4.14
C ARG A 261 -1.04 -19.35 4.02
N LEU A 262 -1.32 -20.21 3.04
CA LEU A 262 -0.55 -21.44 2.83
C LEU A 262 0.93 -21.11 2.56
N HIS A 263 1.20 -20.23 1.61
CA HIS A 263 2.58 -19.89 1.19
C HIS A 263 3.29 -19.01 2.22
N PHE A 264 2.60 -18.08 2.84
CA PHE A 264 3.22 -17.20 3.84
C PHE A 264 3.44 -17.88 5.18
N ALA A 265 2.45 -18.60 5.74
CA ALA A 265 2.57 -19.26 7.04
C ALA A 265 3.47 -20.49 6.98
N GLY A 266 3.36 -21.30 5.93
CA GLY A 266 4.19 -22.48 5.74
C GLY A 266 5.69 -22.14 5.69
N ALA A 267 6.06 -21.06 5.03
CA ALA A 267 7.45 -20.59 4.97
C ALA A 267 7.93 -20.03 6.32
N ARG A 268 7.08 -19.33 7.07
CA ARG A 268 7.42 -18.86 8.45
C ARG A 268 7.72 -20.00 9.40
N GLU A 269 6.93 -21.06 9.36
CA GLU A 269 7.15 -22.26 10.17
C GLU A 269 8.44 -22.99 9.78
N GLY A 270 8.73 -23.08 8.48
CA GLY A 270 9.99 -23.63 7.95
C GLY A 270 11.20 -22.84 8.43
N ALA A 271 11.19 -21.52 8.29
CA ALA A 271 12.28 -20.64 8.73
C ALA A 271 12.48 -20.67 10.26
N ALA A 272 11.40 -20.72 11.04
CA ALA A 272 11.47 -20.86 12.50
C ALA A 272 12.03 -22.23 12.92
N GLY A 273 11.72 -23.29 12.18
CA GLY A 273 12.26 -24.63 12.37
C GLY A 273 13.75 -24.72 12.08
N GLU A 274 14.23 -24.09 11.00
CA GLU A 274 15.65 -24.02 10.66
C GLU A 274 16.43 -23.17 11.65
N SER A 275 15.91 -22.00 12.05
CA SER A 275 16.52 -21.14 13.06
C SER A 275 16.66 -21.84 14.42
N ARG A 276 15.69 -22.64 14.83
CA ARG A 276 15.79 -23.45 16.06
C ARG A 276 16.82 -24.56 15.92
N ARG A 277 16.95 -25.19 14.77
CA ARG A 277 17.98 -26.21 14.50
C ARG A 277 19.40 -25.64 14.48
N THR A 278 19.57 -24.47 13.85
CA THR A 278 20.87 -23.76 13.81
C THR A 278 21.24 -23.13 15.15
N ALA A 279 20.28 -22.61 15.92
CA ALA A 279 20.50 -22.11 17.28
C ALA A 279 20.84 -23.24 18.26
N SER A 280 20.26 -24.43 18.07
CA SER A 280 20.63 -25.64 18.83
C SER A 280 22.01 -26.18 18.45
N ALA A 281 22.54 -25.87 17.26
CA ALA A 281 23.87 -26.24 16.80
C ALA A 281 24.96 -25.23 17.15
N ASN A 282 24.61 -23.92 17.30
CA ASN A 282 25.54 -22.83 17.57
C ASN A 282 24.98 -21.94 18.70
N GLY A 283 25.26 -22.24 19.94
CA GLY A 283 24.86 -21.41 21.07
C GLY A 283 25.46 -20.00 21.00
N GLY A 284 24.69 -18.99 20.54
CA GLY A 284 25.10 -17.59 20.49
C GLY A 284 23.87 -16.62 20.44
N PRO A 285 24.04 -15.35 20.87
CA PRO A 285 23.01 -14.54 21.50
C PRO A 285 22.10 -13.75 20.54
N GLU A 286 20.92 -13.42 21.09
CA GLU A 286 19.80 -12.68 20.58
C GLU A 286 20.14 -11.38 19.78
N GLY A 287 19.56 -11.27 18.58
CA GLY A 287 19.55 -10.04 17.79
C GLY A 287 18.42 -9.08 18.24
N VAL A 288 18.80 -7.90 18.64
CA VAL A 288 17.92 -6.80 19.10
C VAL A 288 17.09 -6.25 17.95
N ARG A 289 15.76 -6.30 18.07
CA ARG A 289 14.81 -5.58 17.19
C ARG A 289 15.01 -4.07 17.39
N ARG A 290 15.40 -3.36 16.33
CA ARG A 290 15.46 -1.89 16.33
C ARG A 290 14.09 -1.29 16.03
N ASP A 291 13.58 -0.47 16.95
CA ASP A 291 12.31 0.25 16.84
C ASP A 291 12.37 1.29 15.70
N ARG A 292 11.25 1.49 14.99
CA ARG A 292 11.07 2.48 13.91
C ARG A 292 11.42 3.90 14.35
N ARG A 293 11.15 4.23 15.63
CA ARG A 293 11.50 5.55 16.23
C ARG A 293 13.00 5.83 16.20
N GLU A 294 13.84 4.81 16.35
CA GLU A 294 15.30 4.97 16.25
C GLU A 294 15.77 5.19 14.80
N ARG A 295 15.07 4.63 13.80
CA ARG A 295 15.41 4.81 12.38
C ARG A 295 15.10 6.23 11.89
N ILE A 296 14.01 6.85 12.37
CA ILE A 296 13.65 8.24 12.05
C ILE A 296 14.66 9.20 12.70
N ALA A 297 15.06 8.95 13.95
CA ALA A 297 16.04 9.77 14.65
C ALA A 297 17.45 9.73 14.02
N MET A 298 17.84 8.64 13.36
CA MET A 298 19.15 8.55 12.68
C MET A 298 19.19 9.27 11.32
N ARG A 299 18.05 9.52 10.67
CA ARG A 299 17.97 10.26 9.39
C ARG A 299 17.99 11.78 9.58
N HIS A 300 17.69 12.29 10.76
CA HIS A 300 17.67 13.72 11.10
C HIS A 300 18.86 14.10 12.01
N ARG A 301 20.10 13.82 11.59
CA ARG A 301 21.23 14.58 12.10
C ARG A 301 21.40 15.82 11.20
N PRO A 302 21.20 17.04 11.73
CA PRO A 302 21.57 18.24 11.00
C PRO A 302 23.07 18.18 10.72
N SER A 303 23.49 18.46 9.49
CA SER A 303 24.87 18.83 9.20
C SER A 303 25.20 20.05 10.05
N ASP A 304 26.33 20.03 10.75
CA ASP A 304 26.88 21.14 11.52
C ASP A 304 27.21 22.34 10.59
N GLU A 305 26.20 23.11 10.24
CA GLU A 305 26.35 24.48 9.77
C GLU A 305 25.76 25.41 10.81
N GLU A 306 26.64 26.20 11.44
CA GLU A 306 26.27 27.22 12.43
C GLU A 306 25.24 28.20 11.86
N PRO A 307 24.21 28.59 12.64
CA PRO A 307 23.26 29.59 12.21
C PRO A 307 23.93 30.96 12.15
N ARG A 308 24.03 31.57 10.98
CA ARG A 308 24.35 32.98 10.84
C ARG A 308 23.22 33.80 11.44
N VAL A 309 23.51 34.41 12.59
CA VAL A 309 22.65 35.38 13.27
C VAL A 309 22.63 36.66 12.42
N PHE A 310 21.49 36.95 11.79
CA PHE A 310 21.22 38.30 11.26
C PHE A 310 20.53 39.12 12.35
N ALA A 311 21.23 40.14 12.85
CA ALA A 311 20.67 41.14 13.75
C ALA A 311 19.65 41.99 12.95
N VAL A 312 18.41 42.03 13.42
CA VAL A 312 17.39 42.97 12.95
C VAL A 312 17.62 44.30 13.64
N GLY A 313 18.15 45.28 12.92
CA GLY A 313 18.15 46.68 13.31
C GLY A 313 16.75 47.24 13.07
N SER A 314 16.22 47.88 14.10
CA SER A 314 15.06 48.77 13.98
C SER A 314 15.45 49.97 13.09
N ASP A 315 14.81 50.09 11.92
CA ASP A 315 14.33 51.37 11.32
C ASP A 315 13.95 51.18 9.85
N GLY A 316 12.84 51.77 9.50
CA GLY A 316 12.03 51.64 8.35
C GLY A 316 12.62 51.91 6.95
N ILE A 317 11.88 51.39 6.00
CA ILE A 317 11.63 51.87 4.61
C ILE A 317 12.84 52.32 3.81
N VAL A 318 13.05 51.66 2.63
CA VAL A 318 13.09 52.32 1.31
C VAL A 318 13.07 51.30 0.18
N VAL A 319 12.23 51.56 -0.80
CA VAL A 319 12.09 50.98 -2.14
C VAL A 319 13.35 51.23 -2.98
N GLY A 320 13.68 50.30 -3.89
CA GLY A 320 14.71 50.52 -4.90
C GLY A 320 14.83 49.35 -5.87
N GLU A 321 14.28 49.55 -7.07
CA GLU A 321 14.47 48.76 -8.29
C GLU A 321 15.95 48.70 -8.72
N SER A 322 16.35 47.56 -9.23
CA SER A 322 16.95 47.41 -10.58
C SER A 322 17.28 45.93 -10.81
#